data_5e302a145988ba0cc6917ee591067a92
#
_entry.id   5e302a145988ba0cc6917ee591067a92
#
_cell.length_a   1.000
_cell.length_b   1.000
_cell.length_c   1.000
_cell.angle_alpha   90.00
_cell.angle_beta   90.00
_cell.angle_gamma   90.00
#
_symmetry.space_group_name_H-M   'P 1'
#
loop_
_entity.id
_entity.type
_entity.pdbx_description
1 polymer ?
#
loop_
_entity_poly.entity_id
_entity_poly.type
_entity_poly.pdbx_seq_one_letter_code
_entity_poly.pdbx_strand_id
1 'polypeptide(L)'
;MKVAPFRRFRLCFLLAGLLPLAGCGVQELADEVVCTTSYCASQEEGRYIDHLTFDAADYEPEPDLQSENLRLVRAVNKGILRHDPLQSYAQGVLDRIVAAAPVPSARPRLAIAANASLNAQSLPGGLIVIHHSLFEYLKNEEQLAFILSHEYSHYLLDHFSFFDRARAYVLTAAETAMMLEASGNDEELRRMLQVYGSDILVRDLIYPSWARRKEDEADRLGVDLMVRAGYNPAGAQEYLETLAAYEEQLGRHAEIELNRLEREVYAEHGGEAPATPVDPSTGALDPVGFLVKNGLTALREMQQEVAARHAAAVERAAAVVAYIERDYEDESFRDRPGGDWASAIADSRQTRAAYTAAAEVIATLESREAEASDLAGLEAKARQAVSGATEGDSYTRLAFFKLRKAQNRLQLAERNLDIALESDPAPSFQVVRAKADLLARRGERKAAFDLLEQNAETYEWPFQAYIMMIRLADAAGQGGRRGELVVDCAFKYPQSQYACRTTR
;
A
#
# COMPACT_ATOMS: atom_id res chain seq x y z
N MET A 1 22.47 12.02 -0.06
CA MET A 1 22.88 11.77 1.34
C MET A 1 23.43 13.08 1.91
N LYS A 2 22.53 13.99 2.30
CA LYS A 2 22.91 15.21 3.04
C LYS A 2 22.41 15.02 4.47
N VAL A 3 23.36 14.85 5.36
CA VAL A 3 23.16 14.82 6.81
C VAL A 3 22.81 16.24 7.24
N ALA A 4 21.63 16.46 7.79
CA ALA A 4 21.24 17.72 8.36
C ALA A 4 22.22 18.11 9.50
N PRO A 5 22.63 19.37 9.62
CA PRO A 5 23.56 19.77 10.66
C PRO A 5 22.87 19.82 12.01
N PHE A 6 23.34 19.02 12.92
CA PHE A 6 23.17 19.15 14.35
C PHE A 6 23.45 20.60 14.80
N ARG A 7 22.41 21.38 15.01
CA ARG A 7 22.50 22.71 15.65
C ARG A 7 21.47 22.84 16.74
N ARG A 8 21.68 22.10 17.84
CA ARG A 8 21.21 22.41 19.20
C ARG A 8 21.84 21.49 20.24
N PHE A 9 23.18 21.33 20.20
CA PHE A 9 23.94 20.71 21.26
C PHE A 9 25.10 21.64 21.65
N ARG A 10 24.77 22.74 22.29
CA ARG A 10 25.75 23.53 23.08
C ARG A 10 25.01 24.25 24.18
N LEU A 11 24.71 23.57 25.26
CA LEU A 11 24.66 24.13 26.63
C LEU A 11 24.30 23.06 27.68
N CYS A 12 24.96 21.93 27.73
CA CYS A 12 24.88 20.99 28.87
C CYS A 12 26.18 20.26 29.11
N PHE A 13 27.30 20.98 29.00
CA PHE A 13 28.57 20.49 29.52
C PHE A 13 29.21 21.59 30.37
N LEU A 14 28.80 21.66 31.62
CA LEU A 14 29.59 22.13 32.76
C LEU A 14 28.71 22.09 34.00
N LEU A 15 28.61 20.90 34.60
CA LEU A 15 28.56 20.68 36.03
C LEU A 15 28.66 19.18 36.26
N ALA A 16 29.87 18.77 36.57
CA ALA A 16 30.26 17.41 36.86
C ALA A 16 29.67 16.92 38.17
N GLY A 17 29.40 15.63 38.19
CA GLY A 17 29.37 14.86 39.40
C GLY A 17 28.14 14.00 39.59
N LEU A 18 28.27 12.73 39.18
CA LEU A 18 27.50 11.59 39.74
C LEU A 18 25.96 11.69 39.77
N LEU A 19 25.32 11.40 38.65
CA LEU A 19 24.01 10.79 38.61
C LEU A 19 23.76 10.20 37.19
N PRO A 20 22.95 9.13 37.01
CA PRO A 20 23.07 8.22 35.89
C PRO A 20 22.54 8.81 34.58
N LEU A 21 23.09 8.32 33.48
CA LEU A 21 22.66 8.47 32.09
C LEU A 21 21.16 8.15 31.86
N ALA A 22 20.29 9.08 32.23
CA ALA A 22 18.87 8.96 31.96
C ALA A 22 18.25 10.35 31.86
N GLY A 23 18.50 11.09 30.81
CA GLY A 23 18.02 12.47 30.81
C GLY A 23 17.34 12.98 29.56
N CYS A 24 17.70 12.58 28.36
CA CYS A 24 17.04 13.12 27.15
C CYS A 24 16.36 12.07 26.32
N GLY A 25 16.85 10.83 26.27
CA GLY A 25 16.20 9.75 25.53
C GLY A 25 15.01 9.12 26.25
N VAL A 26 14.92 9.27 27.58
CA VAL A 26 13.81 8.72 28.38
C VAL A 26 12.59 9.64 28.35
N GLN A 27 12.79 10.94 28.18
CA GLN A 27 11.68 11.89 28.05
C GLN A 27 11.01 11.74 26.67
N GLU A 28 11.81 11.61 25.60
CA GLU A 28 11.32 11.34 24.26
C GLU A 28 10.64 9.96 24.15
N LEU A 29 11.20 8.92 24.80
CA LEU A 29 10.58 7.60 24.94
C LEU A 29 9.34 7.60 25.86
N ALA A 30 9.32 8.42 26.91
CA ALA A 30 8.16 8.55 27.80
C ALA A 30 7.02 9.31 27.11
N ASP A 31 7.32 10.35 26.35
CA ASP A 31 6.35 11.08 25.54
C ASP A 31 5.80 10.20 24.40
N GLU A 32 6.64 9.37 23.77
CA GLU A 32 6.23 8.38 22.77
C GLU A 32 5.37 7.26 23.38
N VAL A 33 5.65 6.81 24.60
CA VAL A 33 4.86 5.79 25.32
C VAL A 33 3.54 6.37 25.85
N VAL A 34 3.50 7.62 26.29
CA VAL A 34 2.23 8.26 26.70
C VAL A 34 1.33 8.51 25.49
N CYS A 35 1.90 8.87 24.35
CA CYS A 35 1.16 9.05 23.11
C CYS A 35 0.71 7.74 22.43
N THR A 36 1.19 6.57 22.88
CA THR A 36 0.67 5.27 22.41
C THR A 36 -0.62 4.83 23.11
N THR A 37 -0.98 5.44 24.23
CA THR A 37 -2.14 5.04 25.05
C THR A 37 -3.28 6.07 25.07
N SER A 38 -3.04 7.29 24.61
CA SER A 38 -4.07 8.33 24.47
C SER A 38 -3.70 9.25 23.30
N TYR A 39 -4.71 9.73 22.59
CA TYR A 39 -4.51 10.71 21.52
C TYR A 39 -3.89 11.99 22.15
N CYS A 40 -2.66 12.29 21.77
CA CYS A 40 -1.98 13.47 22.25
C CYS A 40 -2.42 14.68 21.44
N ALA A 41 -3.57 15.25 21.76
CA ALA A 41 -3.86 16.61 21.33
C ALA A 41 -2.81 17.51 21.96
N SER A 42 -1.91 18.11 21.17
CA SER A 42 -0.98 19.10 21.71
C SER A 42 -1.82 20.26 22.26
N GLN A 43 -1.50 20.65 23.47
CA GLN A 43 -2.16 21.78 24.14
C GLN A 43 -1.59 23.15 23.66
N GLU A 44 -0.87 23.16 22.54
CA GLU A 44 -0.38 24.40 21.95
C GLU A 44 -1.57 25.19 21.41
N GLU A 45 -1.75 26.41 21.95
CA GLU A 45 -2.76 27.36 21.46
C GLU A 45 -2.35 27.89 20.07
N GLY A 46 -3.31 27.98 19.17
CA GLY A 46 -3.13 28.53 17.82
C GLY A 46 -2.96 27.47 16.73
N ARG A 47 -2.97 27.93 15.50
CA ARG A 47 -2.92 27.06 14.31
C ARG A 47 -1.55 26.38 14.22
N TYR A 48 -1.55 25.10 13.93
CA TYR A 48 -0.32 24.30 13.90
C TYR A 48 0.69 24.83 12.88
N ILE A 49 0.23 25.30 11.73
CA ILE A 49 1.07 25.87 10.68
C ILE A 49 1.86 27.14 11.16
N ASP A 50 1.35 27.88 12.11
CA ASP A 50 2.00 29.10 12.61
C ASP A 50 3.19 28.79 13.53
N HIS A 51 3.30 27.55 14.02
CA HIS A 51 4.44 27.05 14.81
C HIS A 51 5.54 26.41 13.95
N LEU A 52 5.30 26.26 12.64
CA LEU A 52 6.23 25.60 11.72
C LEU A 52 7.04 26.64 10.94
N THR A 53 8.27 26.24 10.61
CA THR A 53 9.16 27.02 9.74
C THR A 53 9.59 26.13 8.58
N PHE A 54 9.36 26.60 7.38
CA PHE A 54 9.70 25.89 6.15
C PHE A 54 10.82 26.63 5.41
N ASP A 55 11.90 25.92 5.06
CA ASP A 55 12.91 26.44 4.13
C ASP A 55 12.56 25.99 2.71
N ALA A 56 12.30 26.94 1.82
CA ALA A 56 11.93 26.64 0.44
C ALA A 56 12.97 25.79 -0.31
N ALA A 57 14.24 25.86 0.10
CA ALA A 57 15.33 25.08 -0.49
C ALA A 57 15.20 23.57 -0.21
N ASP A 58 14.48 23.17 0.85
CA ASP A 58 14.26 21.76 1.19
C ASP A 58 13.17 21.11 0.32
N TYR A 59 12.42 21.93 -0.43
CA TYR A 59 11.25 21.48 -1.21
C TYR A 59 11.39 21.79 -2.72
N GLU A 60 12.61 21.76 -3.23
CA GLU A 60 12.79 21.85 -4.67
C GLU A 60 12.20 20.60 -5.37
N PRO A 61 11.53 20.79 -6.51
CA PRO A 61 10.94 19.65 -7.23
C PRO A 61 11.98 18.60 -7.62
N GLU A 62 11.69 17.35 -7.30
CA GLU A 62 12.53 16.19 -7.62
C GLU A 62 11.83 15.26 -8.64
N PRO A 63 11.68 15.67 -9.93
CA PRO A 63 10.92 14.93 -10.92
C PRO A 63 11.47 13.53 -11.21
N ASP A 64 12.78 13.33 -11.08
CA ASP A 64 13.42 12.02 -11.25
C ASP A 64 13.05 11.08 -10.13
N LEU A 65 13.08 11.55 -8.87
CA LEU A 65 12.66 10.78 -7.70
C LEU A 65 11.15 10.48 -7.73
N GLN A 66 10.32 11.45 -8.15
CA GLN A 66 8.88 11.21 -8.36
C GLN A 66 8.64 10.12 -9.41
N SER A 67 9.42 10.11 -10.47
CA SER A 67 9.31 9.11 -11.54
C SER A 67 9.78 7.74 -11.08
N GLU A 68 10.86 7.66 -10.30
CA GLU A 68 11.34 6.44 -9.66
C GLU A 68 10.29 5.86 -8.73
N ASN A 69 9.74 6.66 -7.82
CA ASN A 69 8.69 6.24 -6.91
C ASN A 69 7.43 5.77 -7.66
N LEU A 70 7.06 6.41 -8.76
CA LEU A 70 5.95 5.94 -9.59
C LEU A 70 6.23 4.57 -10.21
N ARG A 71 7.48 4.27 -10.61
CA ARG A 71 7.89 2.93 -11.06
C ARG A 71 7.78 1.89 -9.93
N LEU A 72 8.19 2.26 -8.70
CA LEU A 72 8.03 1.40 -7.52
C LEU A 72 6.56 1.13 -7.19
N VAL A 73 5.70 2.15 -7.26
CA VAL A 73 4.24 1.97 -7.11
C VAL A 73 3.71 0.97 -8.13
N ARG A 74 4.14 1.06 -9.40
CA ARG A 74 3.75 0.10 -10.43
C ARG A 74 4.32 -1.31 -10.20
N ALA A 75 5.47 -1.42 -9.53
CA ALA A 75 6.05 -2.71 -9.19
C ALA A 75 5.24 -3.45 -8.12
N VAL A 76 4.66 -2.73 -7.16
CA VAL A 76 3.92 -3.31 -6.03
C VAL A 76 2.40 -3.24 -6.19
N ASN A 77 1.88 -2.26 -6.93
CA ASN A 77 0.45 -2.08 -7.20
C ASN A 77 0.04 -2.69 -8.55
N LYS A 78 -1.27 -2.81 -8.78
CA LYS A 78 -1.85 -3.42 -9.99
C LYS A 78 -1.84 -2.51 -11.21
N GLY A 79 -1.53 -1.24 -11.05
CA GLY A 79 -1.43 -0.26 -12.13
C GLY A 79 -1.86 1.14 -11.73
N ILE A 80 -1.85 2.02 -12.70
CA ILE A 80 -2.29 3.42 -12.56
C ILE A 80 -3.59 3.57 -13.36
N LEU A 81 -4.59 4.18 -12.74
CA LEU A 81 -5.86 4.49 -13.40
C LEU A 81 -5.64 5.47 -14.56
N ARG A 82 -6.24 5.16 -15.71
CA ARG A 82 -6.16 5.97 -16.93
C ARG A 82 -7.47 6.73 -17.15
N HIS A 83 -7.52 7.95 -16.68
CA HIS A 83 -8.59 8.90 -16.98
C HIS A 83 -8.07 10.32 -16.78
N ASP A 84 -7.56 10.90 -17.87
CA ASP A 84 -6.89 12.20 -17.81
C ASP A 84 -7.74 13.31 -17.20
N PRO A 85 -9.06 13.44 -17.48
CA PRO A 85 -9.87 14.47 -16.84
C PRO A 85 -9.94 14.32 -15.31
N LEU A 86 -10.11 13.09 -14.78
CA LEU A 86 -10.13 12.86 -13.34
C LEU A 86 -8.76 13.11 -12.69
N GLN A 87 -7.69 12.66 -13.36
CA GLN A 87 -6.32 12.91 -12.92
C GLN A 87 -6.03 14.41 -12.87
N SER A 88 -6.38 15.15 -13.92
CA SER A 88 -6.19 16.60 -14.00
C SER A 88 -7.03 17.35 -12.97
N TYR A 89 -8.27 16.92 -12.74
CA TYR A 89 -9.14 17.48 -11.72
C TYR A 89 -8.53 17.32 -10.32
N ALA A 90 -8.15 16.11 -9.95
CA ALA A 90 -7.58 15.84 -8.64
C ALA A 90 -6.21 16.51 -8.44
N GLN A 91 -5.35 16.57 -9.48
CA GLN A 91 -4.12 17.38 -9.46
C GLN A 91 -4.43 18.85 -9.27
N GLY A 92 -5.48 19.40 -9.92
CA GLY A 92 -5.89 20.79 -9.76
C GLY A 92 -6.37 21.12 -8.33
N VAL A 93 -6.98 20.17 -7.61
CA VAL A 93 -7.28 20.33 -6.17
C VAL A 93 -5.96 20.43 -5.38
N LEU A 94 -5.00 19.53 -5.61
CA LEU A 94 -3.69 19.57 -4.98
C LEU A 94 -2.94 20.87 -5.29
N ASP A 95 -2.94 21.33 -6.54
CA ASP A 95 -2.25 22.56 -6.95
C ASP A 95 -2.82 23.79 -6.23
N ARG A 96 -4.12 23.85 -5.96
CA ARG A 96 -4.73 24.92 -5.16
C ARG A 96 -4.25 24.91 -3.71
N ILE A 97 -4.11 23.72 -3.12
CA ILE A 97 -3.59 23.56 -1.76
C ILE A 97 -2.13 24.01 -1.71
N VAL A 98 -1.31 23.55 -2.65
CA VAL A 98 0.11 23.93 -2.75
C VAL A 98 0.29 25.43 -2.96
N ALA A 99 -0.53 26.06 -3.78
CA ALA A 99 -0.48 27.51 -4.03
C ALA A 99 -0.77 28.33 -2.77
N ALA A 100 -1.54 27.80 -1.83
CA ALA A 100 -1.87 28.44 -0.55
C ALA A 100 -0.90 28.07 0.59
N ALA A 101 -0.01 27.10 0.33
CA ALA A 101 0.95 26.61 1.32
C ALA A 101 2.14 27.58 1.52
N PRO A 102 2.89 27.47 2.65
CA PRO A 102 4.09 28.26 2.89
C PRO A 102 5.20 28.06 1.85
N VAL A 103 5.18 26.94 1.13
CA VAL A 103 6.18 26.56 0.12
C VAL A 103 5.52 26.28 -1.23
N PRO A 104 5.02 27.31 -1.93
CA PRO A 104 4.33 27.11 -3.20
C PRO A 104 5.25 26.68 -4.35
N SER A 105 6.57 26.71 -4.14
CA SER A 105 7.59 26.18 -5.08
C SER A 105 7.63 24.64 -5.10
N ALA A 106 7.23 23.98 -4.03
CA ALA A 106 7.05 22.54 -4.02
C ALA A 106 6.00 22.14 -5.07
N ARG A 107 6.32 21.16 -5.88
CA ARG A 107 5.45 20.69 -6.97
C ARG A 107 5.16 19.21 -6.81
N PRO A 108 4.33 18.84 -5.82
CA PRO A 108 3.94 17.46 -5.66
C PRO A 108 3.15 16.98 -6.88
N ARG A 109 3.37 15.72 -7.23
CA ARG A 109 2.67 15.05 -8.32
C ARG A 109 1.66 14.07 -7.75
N LEU A 110 0.45 14.08 -8.28
CA LEU A 110 -0.58 13.11 -7.94
C LEU A 110 -0.59 11.95 -8.93
N ALA A 111 -0.78 10.74 -8.42
CA ALA A 111 -1.11 9.54 -9.22
C ALA A 111 -2.32 8.84 -8.61
N ILE A 112 -3.22 8.33 -9.48
CA ILE A 112 -4.37 7.54 -9.05
C ILE A 112 -4.05 6.06 -9.31
N ALA A 113 -3.87 5.29 -8.25
CA ALA A 113 -3.60 3.86 -8.36
C ALA A 113 -4.89 3.07 -8.60
N ALA A 114 -4.80 2.05 -9.46
CA ALA A 114 -5.86 1.09 -9.72
C ALA A 114 -5.97 0.09 -8.56
N ASN A 115 -6.52 0.54 -7.44
CA ASN A 115 -6.63 -0.23 -6.22
C ASN A 115 -7.98 0.03 -5.55
N ALA A 116 -8.62 -1.02 -5.01
CA ALA A 116 -9.96 -0.99 -4.45
C ALA A 116 -10.01 -0.63 -2.96
N SER A 117 -8.88 -0.49 -2.27
CA SER A 117 -8.88 -0.06 -0.87
C SER A 117 -9.04 1.44 -0.71
N LEU A 118 -9.63 1.87 0.38
CA LEU A 118 -9.75 3.28 0.75
C LEU A 118 -8.40 3.74 1.33
N ASN A 119 -7.52 4.26 0.48
CA ASN A 119 -6.17 4.62 0.90
C ASN A 119 -5.56 5.75 0.06
N ALA A 120 -4.67 6.51 0.69
CA ALA A 120 -3.78 7.48 0.09
C ALA A 120 -2.39 7.35 0.71
N GLN A 121 -1.37 7.87 0.07
CA GLN A 121 -0.01 7.87 0.60
C GLN A 121 0.84 8.96 -0.03
N SER A 122 1.71 9.53 0.76
CA SER A 122 2.77 10.42 0.32
C SER A 122 4.10 9.67 0.22
N LEU A 123 4.87 9.96 -0.81
CA LEU A 123 6.18 9.36 -1.06
C LEU A 123 7.27 10.44 -1.16
N PRO A 124 8.54 10.10 -0.89
CA PRO A 124 9.66 11.02 -1.05
C PRO A 124 9.65 11.73 -2.40
N GLY A 125 10.15 12.97 -2.46
CA GLY A 125 10.13 13.78 -3.68
C GLY A 125 8.76 14.37 -4.01
N GLY A 126 7.75 14.19 -3.14
CA GLY A 126 6.42 14.78 -3.30
C GLY A 126 5.52 14.03 -4.30
N LEU A 127 5.68 12.72 -4.47
CA LEU A 127 4.67 11.90 -5.16
C LEU A 127 3.56 11.53 -4.18
N ILE A 128 2.33 11.96 -4.44
CA ILE A 128 1.14 11.57 -3.70
C ILE A 128 0.37 10.54 -4.54
N VAL A 129 0.04 9.41 -3.93
CA VAL A 129 -0.72 8.33 -4.59
C VAL A 129 -2.02 8.14 -3.86
N ILE A 130 -3.13 8.24 -4.57
CA ILE A 130 -4.47 7.95 -4.03
C ILE A 130 -5.06 6.76 -4.76
N HIS A 131 -5.89 5.98 -4.08
CA HIS A 131 -6.56 4.84 -4.70
C HIS A 131 -7.85 5.26 -5.39
N HIS A 132 -8.16 4.66 -6.53
CA HIS A 132 -9.35 5.04 -7.32
C HIS A 132 -10.67 4.83 -6.57
N SER A 133 -10.70 3.90 -5.63
CA SER A 133 -11.87 3.64 -4.79
C SER A 133 -12.25 4.83 -3.90
N LEU A 134 -11.30 5.71 -3.53
CA LEU A 134 -11.62 6.93 -2.80
C LEU A 134 -12.80 7.68 -3.43
N PHE A 135 -12.83 7.78 -4.75
CA PHE A 135 -13.90 8.48 -5.47
C PHE A 135 -15.28 7.79 -5.41
N GLU A 136 -15.38 6.59 -4.86
CA GLU A 136 -16.64 5.91 -4.57
C GLU A 136 -17.18 6.22 -3.17
N TYR A 137 -16.29 6.60 -2.24
CA TYR A 137 -16.62 6.90 -0.86
C TYR A 137 -16.76 8.39 -0.59
N LEU A 138 -15.99 9.24 -1.28
CA LEU A 138 -16.01 10.68 -1.09
C LEU A 138 -17.29 11.30 -1.64
N LYS A 139 -17.86 12.24 -0.90
CA LYS A 139 -19.13 12.92 -1.22
C LYS A 139 -18.94 14.28 -1.89
N ASN A 140 -17.82 14.95 -1.62
CA ASN A 140 -17.53 16.31 -2.06
C ASN A 140 -16.03 16.56 -2.27
N GLU A 141 -15.71 17.73 -2.82
CA GLU A 141 -14.33 18.18 -3.07
C GLU A 141 -13.58 18.45 -1.76
N GLU A 142 -14.28 18.88 -0.70
CA GLU A 142 -13.71 19.18 0.60
C GLU A 142 -13.05 17.96 1.23
N GLN A 143 -13.68 16.77 1.13
CA GLN A 143 -13.10 15.52 1.60
C GLN A 143 -11.84 15.14 0.81
N LEU A 144 -11.85 15.33 -0.52
CA LEU A 144 -10.65 15.13 -1.34
C LEU A 144 -9.56 16.14 -0.98
N ALA A 145 -9.92 17.41 -0.77
CA ALA A 145 -8.99 18.44 -0.38
C ALA A 145 -8.32 18.12 0.97
N PHE A 146 -9.07 17.61 1.94
CA PHE A 146 -8.48 17.18 3.20
C PHE A 146 -7.47 16.04 3.00
N ILE A 147 -7.82 14.99 2.27
CA ILE A 147 -6.89 13.87 2.00
C ILE A 147 -5.60 14.38 1.36
N LEU A 148 -5.73 15.23 0.33
CA LEU A 148 -4.57 15.75 -0.39
C LEU A 148 -3.74 16.70 0.48
N SER A 149 -4.37 17.48 1.35
CA SER A 149 -3.69 18.33 2.32
C SER A 149 -2.95 17.52 3.38
N HIS A 150 -3.57 16.44 3.88
CA HIS A 150 -3.00 15.50 4.82
C HIS A 150 -1.76 14.79 4.23
N GLU A 151 -1.87 14.24 3.03
CA GLU A 151 -0.73 13.62 2.35
C GLU A 151 0.37 14.62 2.02
N TYR A 152 0.01 15.84 1.64
CA TYR A 152 0.97 16.91 1.43
C TYR A 152 1.65 17.34 2.73
N SER A 153 0.94 17.29 3.86
CA SER A 153 1.52 17.52 5.18
C SER A 153 2.59 16.49 5.55
N HIS A 154 2.38 15.22 5.23
CA HIS A 154 3.42 14.21 5.39
C HIS A 154 4.68 14.52 4.58
N TYR A 155 4.52 15.06 3.36
CA TYR A 155 5.66 15.51 2.56
C TYR A 155 6.38 16.72 3.21
N LEU A 156 5.63 17.73 3.66
CA LEU A 156 6.19 18.92 4.29
C LEU A 156 6.88 18.64 5.63
N LEU A 157 6.42 17.64 6.38
CA LEU A 157 6.94 17.25 7.69
C LEU A 157 8.00 16.14 7.62
N ASP A 158 8.38 15.69 6.41
CA ASP A 158 9.36 14.60 6.15
C ASP A 158 9.01 13.30 6.91
N HIS A 159 7.76 12.87 6.83
CA HIS A 159 7.26 11.68 7.53
C HIS A 159 7.58 10.35 6.81
N PHE A 160 8.63 10.24 6.03
CA PHE A 160 8.88 9.14 5.08
C PHE A 160 9.51 7.86 5.64
N SER A 161 9.82 7.78 6.93
CA SER A 161 10.42 6.58 7.57
C SER A 161 9.61 5.28 7.44
N PHE A 162 8.47 5.37 6.77
CA PHE A 162 7.49 4.32 6.52
C PHE A 162 7.84 3.41 5.34
N PHE A 163 8.34 3.98 4.23
CA PHE A 163 8.55 3.21 2.99
C PHE A 163 9.51 2.03 3.20
N ASP A 164 10.51 2.21 4.07
CA ASP A 164 11.48 1.16 4.40
C ASP A 164 10.83 -0.02 5.15
N ARG A 165 9.84 0.25 6.01
CA ARG A 165 9.14 -0.81 6.76
C ARG A 165 8.15 -1.58 5.90
N ALA A 166 7.35 -0.91 5.07
CA ALA A 166 6.44 -1.58 4.14
C ALA A 166 7.21 -2.47 3.16
N ARG A 167 8.34 -1.99 2.65
CA ARG A 167 9.24 -2.76 1.81
C ARG A 167 9.77 -4.02 2.53
N ALA A 168 10.15 -3.92 3.80
CA ALA A 168 10.59 -5.05 4.60
C ALA A 168 9.45 -6.09 4.78
N TYR A 169 8.21 -5.66 5.01
CA TYR A 169 7.05 -6.55 5.19
C TYR A 169 6.69 -7.33 3.92
N VAL A 170 6.64 -6.64 2.77
CA VAL A 170 6.39 -7.29 1.46
C VAL A 170 7.47 -8.35 1.18
N LEU A 171 8.71 -8.05 1.54
CA LEU A 171 9.82 -8.96 1.34
C LEU A 171 9.72 -10.19 2.25
N THR A 172 9.36 -10.00 3.52
CA THR A 172 9.16 -11.11 4.48
C THR A 172 8.00 -12.01 4.05
N ALA A 173 6.89 -11.47 3.57
CA ALA A 173 5.78 -12.25 3.04
C ALA A 173 6.19 -13.04 1.79
N ALA A 174 6.95 -12.42 0.88
CA ALA A 174 7.48 -13.08 -0.31
C ALA A 174 8.49 -14.18 0.03
N GLU A 175 9.35 -13.98 1.04
CA GLU A 175 10.27 -15.01 1.55
C GLU A 175 9.53 -16.21 2.13
N THR A 176 8.52 -15.96 2.96
CA THR A 176 7.68 -17.00 3.55
C THR A 176 7.00 -17.81 2.45
N ALA A 177 6.44 -17.15 1.46
CA ALA A 177 5.83 -17.79 0.29
C ALA A 177 6.81 -18.68 -0.47
N MET A 178 8.07 -18.26 -0.64
CA MET A 178 9.10 -19.04 -1.34
C MET A 178 9.61 -20.22 -0.53
N MET A 179 9.73 -20.08 0.79
CA MET A 179 10.10 -21.19 1.67
C MET A 179 9.04 -22.30 1.61
N LEU A 180 7.78 -21.92 1.55
CA LEU A 180 6.65 -22.83 1.41
C LEU A 180 6.66 -23.56 0.06
N GLU A 181 6.89 -22.84 -1.04
CA GLU A 181 7.04 -23.41 -2.38
C GLU A 181 8.18 -24.43 -2.47
N ALA A 182 9.27 -24.19 -1.73
CA ALA A 182 10.42 -25.08 -1.65
C ALA A 182 10.14 -26.35 -0.82
N SER A 183 9.15 -26.36 0.05
CA SER A 183 8.79 -27.52 0.89
C SER A 183 8.02 -28.62 0.15
N GLY A 184 7.58 -28.36 -1.10
CA GLY A 184 6.93 -29.37 -1.95
C GLY A 184 5.49 -29.74 -1.56
N ASN A 185 4.87 -28.98 -0.67
CA ASN A 185 3.49 -29.19 -0.22
C ASN A 185 2.55 -28.24 -0.94
N ASP A 186 2.25 -28.55 -2.22
CA ASP A 186 1.62 -27.65 -3.17
C ASP A 186 0.22 -27.17 -2.76
N GLU A 187 -0.55 -27.96 -2.01
CA GLU A 187 -1.95 -27.62 -1.72
C GLU A 187 -2.10 -26.77 -0.46
N GLU A 188 -1.33 -27.07 0.57
CA GLU A 188 -1.28 -26.31 1.81
C GLU A 188 -0.55 -24.97 1.60
N LEU A 189 0.47 -24.97 0.78
CA LEU A 189 1.14 -23.79 0.27
C LEU A 189 0.20 -22.85 -0.49
N ARG A 190 -0.61 -23.38 -1.41
CA ARG A 190 -1.63 -22.57 -2.12
C ARG A 190 -2.64 -21.98 -1.14
N ARG A 191 -3.01 -22.70 -0.11
CA ARG A 191 -3.91 -22.24 0.93
C ARG A 191 -3.31 -21.08 1.74
N MET A 192 -2.05 -21.19 2.15
CA MET A 192 -1.37 -20.12 2.87
C MET A 192 -1.02 -18.94 1.95
N LEU A 193 -0.60 -19.17 0.70
CA LEU A 193 -0.37 -18.10 -0.27
C LEU A 193 -1.66 -17.38 -0.67
N GLN A 194 -2.81 -18.04 -0.65
CA GLN A 194 -4.11 -17.38 -0.84
C GLN A 194 -4.49 -16.53 0.38
N VAL A 195 -4.12 -16.94 1.58
CA VAL A 195 -4.34 -16.18 2.81
C VAL A 195 -3.34 -15.03 2.95
N TYR A 196 -2.04 -15.26 2.68
CA TYR A 196 -1.01 -14.22 2.68
C TYR A 196 -0.92 -13.45 1.36
N GLY A 197 -1.35 -14.07 0.27
CA GLY A 197 -1.38 -13.49 -1.05
C GLY A 197 -2.73 -12.93 -1.46
N SER A 198 -3.75 -12.98 -0.57
CA SER A 198 -4.91 -12.15 -0.81
C SER A 198 -4.42 -10.71 -0.76
N ASP A 199 -4.29 -10.15 -1.93
CA ASP A 199 -3.83 -8.79 -2.20
C ASP A 199 -4.51 -7.74 -1.30
N ILE A 200 -5.69 -8.05 -0.77
CA ILE A 200 -6.46 -7.22 0.14
C ILE A 200 -5.80 -7.14 1.52
N LEU A 201 -5.42 -8.27 2.08
CA LEU A 201 -4.84 -8.33 3.43
C LEU A 201 -3.41 -7.76 3.45
N VAL A 202 -2.55 -8.20 2.54
CA VAL A 202 -1.17 -7.70 2.45
C VAL A 202 -1.13 -6.23 2.07
N ARG A 203 -2.02 -5.79 1.21
CA ARG A 203 -2.07 -4.44 0.65
C ARG A 203 -2.63 -3.41 1.62
N ASP A 204 -3.65 -3.79 2.40
CA ASP A 204 -4.33 -2.87 3.34
C ASP A 204 -3.68 -2.88 4.73
N LEU A 205 -2.83 -3.87 5.00
CA LEU A 205 -2.12 -4.02 6.26
C LEU A 205 -0.63 -3.65 6.19
N ILE A 206 -0.07 -3.53 4.99
CA ILE A 206 1.32 -3.08 4.79
C ILE A 206 1.49 -1.58 5.04
N TYR A 207 0.40 -0.84 5.23
CA TYR A 207 0.47 0.54 5.70
C TYR A 207 0.40 0.56 7.24
N PRO A 208 1.56 0.45 7.94
CA PRO A 208 1.54 0.61 9.37
C PRO A 208 0.98 1.98 9.70
N SER A 209 0.22 2.00 10.76
CA SER A 209 -0.10 3.23 11.45
C SER A 209 1.17 4.06 11.58
N TRP A 210 1.22 5.21 10.91
CA TRP A 210 2.13 6.27 11.28
C TRP A 210 2.08 6.38 12.80
N ALA A 211 3.21 6.64 13.47
CA ALA A 211 3.16 6.93 14.88
C ALA A 211 2.04 7.96 15.08
N ARG A 212 1.11 7.73 16.01
CA ARG A 212 -0.10 8.55 16.22
C ARG A 212 0.19 10.05 16.18
N ARG A 213 1.35 10.42 16.67
CA ARG A 213 1.85 11.81 16.62
C ARG A 213 2.00 12.34 15.19
N LYS A 214 2.51 11.55 14.25
CA LYS A 214 2.68 11.96 12.85
C LYS A 214 1.35 12.15 12.13
N GLU A 215 0.38 11.30 12.47
CA GLU A 215 -1.00 11.45 11.98
C GLU A 215 -1.66 12.72 12.53
N ASP A 216 -1.51 12.99 13.84
CA ASP A 216 -2.02 14.20 14.46
C ASP A 216 -1.38 15.48 13.87
N GLU A 217 -0.08 15.47 13.65
CA GLU A 217 0.65 16.55 13.00
C GLU A 217 0.16 16.77 11.55
N ALA A 218 -0.04 15.68 10.80
CA ALA A 218 -0.53 15.74 9.42
C ALA A 218 -2.00 16.16 9.33
N ASP A 219 -2.84 15.72 10.27
CA ASP A 219 -4.25 16.11 10.33
C ASP A 219 -4.39 17.62 10.59
N ARG A 220 -3.68 18.15 11.60
CA ARG A 220 -3.73 19.58 11.92
C ARG A 220 -3.17 20.47 10.80
N LEU A 221 -1.99 20.13 10.29
CA LEU A 221 -1.42 20.84 9.14
C LEU A 221 -2.32 20.70 7.91
N GLY A 222 -2.92 19.53 7.71
CA GLY A 222 -3.86 19.27 6.62
C GLY A 222 -5.10 20.17 6.70
N VAL A 223 -5.67 20.34 7.90
CA VAL A 223 -6.77 21.31 8.14
C VAL A 223 -6.32 22.74 7.82
N ASP A 224 -5.15 23.15 8.31
CA ASP A 224 -4.65 24.50 8.07
C ASP A 224 -4.43 24.79 6.58
N LEU A 225 -3.88 23.83 5.84
CA LEU A 225 -3.64 23.95 4.41
C LEU A 225 -4.93 24.00 3.61
N MET A 226 -5.90 23.13 3.92
CA MET A 226 -7.17 23.15 3.21
C MET A 226 -7.97 24.44 3.47
N VAL A 227 -7.96 24.96 4.70
CA VAL A 227 -8.59 26.22 5.04
C VAL A 227 -7.93 27.40 4.30
N ARG A 228 -6.60 27.45 4.27
CA ARG A 228 -5.85 28.46 3.49
C ARG A 228 -6.17 28.40 2.00
N ALA A 229 -6.43 27.21 1.47
CA ALA A 229 -6.85 27.02 0.08
C ALA A 229 -8.34 27.32 -0.16
N GLY A 230 -9.07 27.77 0.87
CA GLY A 230 -10.46 28.18 0.81
C GLY A 230 -11.46 27.03 0.83
N TYR A 231 -11.09 25.89 1.39
CA TYR A 231 -11.96 24.74 1.61
C TYR A 231 -12.62 24.78 3.00
N ASN A 232 -13.81 24.18 3.11
CA ASN A 232 -14.49 24.01 4.38
C ASN A 232 -13.85 22.87 5.18
N PRO A 233 -13.31 23.11 6.40
CA PRO A 233 -12.67 22.08 7.21
C PRO A 233 -13.61 20.98 7.70
N ALA A 234 -14.93 21.15 7.60
CA ALA A 234 -15.88 20.07 7.87
C ALA A 234 -15.63 18.84 7.00
N GLY A 235 -15.05 19.00 5.79
CA GLY A 235 -14.63 17.89 4.95
C GLY A 235 -13.60 16.97 5.59
N ALA A 236 -12.78 17.47 6.52
CA ALA A 236 -11.82 16.66 7.29
C ALA A 236 -12.53 15.69 8.23
N GLN A 237 -13.46 16.20 9.03
CA GLN A 237 -14.30 15.38 9.90
C GLN A 237 -15.05 14.31 9.11
N GLU A 238 -15.77 14.74 8.04
CA GLU A 238 -16.58 13.83 7.22
C GLU A 238 -15.76 12.71 6.59
N TYR A 239 -14.53 13.01 6.18
CA TYR A 239 -13.63 11.98 5.64
C TYR A 239 -13.19 11.00 6.72
N LEU A 240 -12.75 11.47 7.89
CA LEU A 240 -12.29 10.62 8.98
C LEU A 240 -13.43 9.72 9.52
N GLU A 241 -14.66 10.21 9.55
CA GLU A 241 -15.84 9.40 9.85
C GLU A 241 -16.07 8.32 8.78
N THR A 242 -15.87 8.65 7.51
CA THR A 242 -15.95 7.68 6.41
C THR A 242 -14.85 6.63 6.50
N LEU A 243 -13.64 7.03 6.84
CA LEU A 243 -12.50 6.13 7.06
C LEU A 243 -12.77 5.18 8.23
N ALA A 244 -13.26 5.70 9.36
CA ALA A 244 -13.63 4.89 10.52
C ALA A 244 -14.67 3.82 10.17
N ALA A 245 -15.75 4.20 9.46
CA ALA A 245 -16.76 3.26 9.02
C ALA A 245 -16.22 2.17 8.08
N TYR A 246 -15.31 2.53 7.18
CA TYR A 246 -14.64 1.59 6.29
C TYR A 246 -13.75 0.60 7.05
N GLU A 247 -12.93 1.08 7.97
CA GLU A 247 -12.03 0.25 8.79
C GLU A 247 -12.79 -0.68 9.72
N GLU A 248 -13.92 -0.24 10.28
CA GLU A 248 -14.82 -1.10 11.06
C GLU A 248 -15.37 -2.25 10.20
N GLN A 249 -15.78 -1.95 8.96
CA GLN A 249 -16.27 -2.98 8.03
C GLN A 249 -15.16 -3.97 7.67
N LEU A 250 -13.95 -3.48 7.42
CA LEU A 250 -12.78 -4.29 7.10
C LEU A 250 -12.41 -5.20 8.28
N GLY A 251 -12.44 -4.67 9.52
CA GLY A 251 -12.17 -5.43 10.74
C GLY A 251 -13.17 -6.57 10.95
N ARG A 252 -14.46 -6.32 10.75
CA ARG A 252 -15.49 -7.37 10.82
C ARG A 252 -15.29 -8.46 9.77
N HIS A 253 -14.91 -8.08 8.56
CA HIS A 253 -14.64 -9.05 7.50
C HIS A 253 -13.40 -9.91 7.81
N ALA A 254 -12.33 -9.29 8.26
CA ALA A 254 -11.12 -10.00 8.69
C ALA A 254 -11.37 -10.97 9.85
N GLU A 255 -12.23 -10.61 10.81
CA GLU A 255 -12.62 -11.48 11.92
C GLU A 255 -13.40 -12.71 11.43
N ILE A 256 -14.35 -12.54 10.53
CA ILE A 256 -15.13 -13.64 9.95
C ILE A 256 -14.19 -14.63 9.23
N GLU A 257 -13.30 -14.12 8.42
CA GLU A 257 -12.33 -14.93 7.67
C GLU A 257 -11.37 -15.68 8.60
N LEU A 258 -10.83 -15.01 9.60
CA LEU A 258 -9.96 -15.64 10.60
C LEU A 258 -10.66 -16.78 11.33
N ASN A 259 -11.89 -16.53 11.81
CA ASN A 259 -12.69 -17.53 12.50
C ASN A 259 -13.06 -18.73 11.60
N ARG A 260 -13.19 -18.51 10.28
CA ARG A 260 -13.40 -19.57 9.31
C ARG A 260 -12.12 -20.41 9.13
N LEU A 261 -10.98 -19.76 8.90
CA LEU A 261 -9.69 -20.42 8.72
C LEU A 261 -9.29 -21.23 9.96
N GLU A 262 -9.49 -20.66 11.15
CA GLU A 262 -9.23 -21.40 12.39
C GLU A 262 -10.05 -22.69 12.48
N ARG A 263 -11.33 -22.63 12.17
CA ARG A 263 -12.20 -23.83 12.17
C ARG A 263 -11.76 -24.86 11.15
N GLU A 264 -11.36 -24.46 9.95
CA GLU A 264 -10.87 -25.37 8.91
C GLU A 264 -9.56 -26.04 9.34
N VAL A 265 -8.61 -25.25 9.86
CA VAL A 265 -7.32 -25.78 10.37
C VAL A 265 -7.53 -26.74 11.53
N TYR A 266 -8.40 -26.41 12.50
CA TYR A 266 -8.69 -27.32 13.61
C TYR A 266 -9.41 -28.59 13.16
N ALA A 267 -10.31 -28.50 12.18
CA ALA A 267 -11.01 -29.67 11.65
C ALA A 267 -10.02 -30.64 10.95
N GLU A 268 -9.05 -30.13 10.20
CA GLU A 268 -8.01 -30.93 9.55
C GLU A 268 -7.07 -31.61 10.56
N HIS A 269 -6.90 -31.04 11.76
CA HIS A 269 -6.04 -31.58 12.82
C HIS A 269 -6.83 -32.32 13.93
N GLY A 270 -8.03 -32.84 13.62
CA GLY A 270 -8.82 -33.63 14.55
C GLY A 270 -9.47 -32.86 15.68
N GLY A 271 -9.61 -31.52 15.54
CA GLY A 271 -10.25 -30.63 16.51
C GLY A 271 -9.30 -30.07 17.58
N GLU A 272 -8.03 -30.39 17.50
CA GLU A 272 -7.00 -29.85 18.41
C GLU A 272 -6.19 -28.75 17.72
N ALA A 273 -5.73 -27.76 18.50
CA ALA A 273 -4.77 -26.78 18.01
C ALA A 273 -3.52 -27.50 17.48
N PRO A 274 -2.95 -27.10 16.33
CA PRO A 274 -1.71 -27.70 15.85
C PRO A 274 -0.68 -27.67 16.99
N ALA A 275 -0.24 -28.85 17.41
CA ALA A 275 0.71 -29.03 18.50
C ALA A 275 2.01 -28.26 18.22
N THR A 276 2.82 -28.10 19.25
CA THR A 276 4.15 -27.46 19.14
C THR A 276 4.91 -27.92 17.89
N PRO A 277 5.65 -27.04 17.21
CA PRO A 277 6.30 -27.32 15.91
C PRO A 277 7.40 -28.38 15.94
N VAL A 278 7.35 -29.26 16.91
CA VAL A 278 8.31 -30.37 17.11
C VAL A 278 7.50 -31.65 17.26
N ASP A 279 7.69 -32.59 16.37
CA ASP A 279 7.14 -33.95 16.50
C ASP A 279 7.64 -34.59 17.80
N PRO A 280 6.76 -34.87 18.77
CA PRO A 280 7.16 -35.37 20.06
C PRO A 280 7.80 -36.77 19.99
N SER A 281 7.64 -37.49 18.90
CA SER A 281 8.22 -38.85 18.70
C SER A 281 9.62 -38.82 18.08
N THR A 282 9.93 -37.82 17.27
CA THR A 282 11.21 -37.75 16.53
C THR A 282 12.08 -36.58 16.94
N GLY A 283 11.54 -35.58 17.67
CA GLY A 283 12.21 -34.32 17.97
C GLY A 283 12.48 -33.46 16.73
N ALA A 284 11.93 -33.84 15.58
CA ALA A 284 12.07 -33.08 14.34
C ALA A 284 11.09 -31.90 14.32
N LEU A 285 11.53 -30.76 13.74
CA LEU A 285 10.64 -29.65 13.45
C LEU A 285 9.56 -30.14 12.48
N ASP A 286 8.28 -29.91 12.84
CA ASP A 286 7.17 -30.00 11.92
C ASP A 286 7.08 -28.67 11.15
N PRO A 287 7.57 -28.59 9.90
CA PRO A 287 7.57 -27.35 9.15
C PRO A 287 6.16 -26.84 8.85
N VAL A 288 5.21 -27.77 8.69
CA VAL A 288 3.81 -27.45 8.35
C VAL A 288 3.09 -26.90 9.57
N GLY A 289 3.16 -27.58 10.72
CA GLY A 289 2.57 -27.08 11.97
C GLY A 289 3.17 -25.74 12.41
N PHE A 290 4.48 -25.54 12.20
CA PHE A 290 5.15 -24.25 12.44
C PHE A 290 4.60 -23.13 11.57
N LEU A 291 4.41 -23.40 10.27
CA LEU A 291 3.91 -22.41 9.31
C LEU A 291 2.43 -22.07 9.53
N VAL A 292 1.60 -23.10 9.79
CA VAL A 292 0.19 -22.91 10.11
C VAL A 292 0.03 -22.06 11.38
N LYS A 293 0.77 -22.38 12.43
CA LYS A 293 0.74 -21.64 13.69
C LYS A 293 1.18 -20.18 13.53
N ASN A 294 2.28 -19.95 12.82
CA ASN A 294 2.77 -18.59 12.59
C ASN A 294 1.85 -17.82 11.64
N GLY A 295 1.23 -18.50 10.67
CA GLY A 295 0.22 -17.92 9.80
C GLY A 295 -1.02 -17.44 10.54
N LEU A 296 -1.59 -18.27 11.40
CA LEU A 296 -2.72 -17.89 12.26
C LEU A 296 -2.35 -16.76 13.23
N THR A 297 -1.12 -16.79 13.78
CA THR A 297 -0.63 -15.70 14.66
C THR A 297 -0.54 -14.39 13.90
N ALA A 298 0.06 -14.39 12.70
CA ALA A 298 0.13 -13.20 11.86
C ALA A 298 -1.26 -12.66 11.49
N LEU A 299 -2.22 -13.53 11.16
CA LEU A 299 -3.61 -13.13 10.89
C LEU A 299 -4.29 -12.48 12.11
N ARG A 300 -4.03 -12.98 13.33
CA ARG A 300 -4.55 -12.35 14.54
C ARG A 300 -3.92 -11.00 14.82
N GLU A 301 -2.61 -10.89 14.64
CA GLU A 301 -1.90 -9.60 14.75
C GLU A 301 -2.46 -8.60 13.75
N MET A 302 -2.74 -9.03 12.53
CA MET A 302 -3.40 -8.25 11.50
C MET A 302 -4.79 -7.77 11.91
N GLN A 303 -5.63 -8.66 12.44
CA GLN A 303 -6.96 -8.29 12.94
C GLN A 303 -6.86 -7.25 14.07
N GLN A 304 -5.90 -7.42 14.99
CA GLN A 304 -5.65 -6.46 16.07
C GLN A 304 -5.21 -5.10 15.52
N GLU A 305 -4.39 -5.09 14.48
CA GLU A 305 -3.95 -3.85 13.83
C GLU A 305 -5.10 -3.13 13.12
N VAL A 306 -5.97 -3.84 12.40
CA VAL A 306 -7.19 -3.24 11.79
C VAL A 306 -8.11 -2.65 12.88
N ALA A 307 -8.30 -3.35 13.97
CA ALA A 307 -9.08 -2.84 15.09
C ALA A 307 -8.45 -1.60 15.74
N ALA A 308 -7.11 -1.57 15.83
CA ALA A 308 -6.37 -0.41 16.33
C ALA A 308 -6.48 0.80 15.40
N ARG A 309 -6.49 0.58 14.07
CA ARG A 309 -6.71 1.66 13.08
C ARG A 309 -8.10 2.26 13.19
N HIS A 310 -9.14 1.44 13.29
CA HIS A 310 -10.51 1.93 13.49
C HIS A 310 -10.62 2.83 14.73
N ALA A 311 -10.07 2.39 15.86
CA ALA A 311 -10.01 3.22 17.06
C ALA A 311 -9.25 4.54 16.81
N ALA A 312 -8.12 4.47 16.06
CA ALA A 312 -7.35 5.64 15.70
C ALA A 312 -8.12 6.61 14.80
N ALA A 313 -8.88 6.13 13.81
CA ALA A 313 -9.69 6.98 12.93
C ALA A 313 -10.81 7.71 13.68
N VAL A 314 -11.48 7.04 14.64
CA VAL A 314 -12.48 7.67 15.51
C VAL A 314 -11.86 8.74 16.41
N GLU A 315 -10.71 8.44 17.03
CA GLU A 315 -9.96 9.39 17.87
C GLU A 315 -9.48 10.60 17.05
N ARG A 316 -8.97 10.37 15.85
CA ARG A 316 -8.54 11.42 14.92
C ARG A 316 -9.69 12.34 14.53
N ALA A 317 -10.86 11.78 14.19
CA ALA A 317 -12.05 12.58 13.88
C ALA A 317 -12.43 13.51 15.04
N ALA A 318 -12.45 12.99 16.27
CA ALA A 318 -12.75 13.79 17.46
C ALA A 318 -11.70 14.89 17.70
N ALA A 319 -10.41 14.61 17.49
CA ALA A 319 -9.34 15.58 17.67
C ALA A 319 -9.36 16.68 16.60
N VAL A 320 -9.64 16.32 15.34
CA VAL A 320 -9.80 17.29 14.25
C VAL A 320 -10.98 18.22 14.51
N VAL A 321 -12.12 17.72 15.01
CA VAL A 321 -13.26 18.53 15.41
C VAL A 321 -12.86 19.51 16.51
N ALA A 322 -12.21 19.03 17.57
CA ALA A 322 -11.75 19.87 18.67
C ALA A 322 -10.74 20.93 18.21
N TYR A 323 -9.86 20.58 17.25
CA TYR A 323 -8.93 21.51 16.64
C TYR A 323 -9.64 22.60 15.84
N ILE A 324 -10.60 22.25 15.01
CA ILE A 324 -11.37 23.20 14.20
C ILE A 324 -12.19 24.14 15.11
N GLU A 325 -12.86 23.59 16.12
CA GLU A 325 -13.67 24.37 17.06
C GLU A 325 -12.80 25.37 17.85
N ARG A 326 -11.59 24.99 18.24
CA ARG A 326 -10.69 25.86 19.00
C ARG A 326 -10.04 26.97 18.16
N ASP A 327 -9.48 26.61 17.00
CA ASP A 327 -8.60 27.50 16.24
C ASP A 327 -9.28 28.22 15.08
N TYR A 328 -10.52 27.83 14.77
CA TYR A 328 -11.33 28.37 13.67
C TYR A 328 -12.75 28.76 14.08
N GLU A 329 -13.05 28.85 15.41
CA GLU A 329 -14.39 29.18 15.93
C GLU A 329 -14.98 30.48 15.35
N ASP A 330 -14.15 31.50 15.16
CA ASP A 330 -14.57 32.82 14.66
C ASP A 330 -14.68 32.87 13.12
N GLU A 331 -14.35 31.78 12.39
CA GLU A 331 -14.38 31.76 10.94
C GLU A 331 -15.69 31.14 10.41
N SER A 332 -16.22 31.71 9.36
CA SER A 332 -17.39 31.17 8.66
C SER A 332 -16.97 30.51 7.36
N PHE A 333 -17.23 29.23 7.24
CA PHE A 333 -16.90 28.46 6.06
C PHE A 333 -18.12 28.26 5.16
N ARG A 334 -17.85 28.15 3.87
CA ARG A 334 -18.86 27.77 2.87
C ARG A 334 -18.27 26.68 2.01
N ASP A 335 -19.11 25.70 1.71
CA ASP A 335 -18.71 24.68 0.75
C ASP A 335 -18.44 25.32 -0.61
N ARG A 336 -17.48 24.79 -1.31
CA ARG A 336 -17.23 25.19 -2.69
C ARG A 336 -18.42 24.75 -3.57
N PRO A 337 -18.71 25.47 -4.65
CA PRO A 337 -19.72 25.02 -5.60
C PRO A 337 -19.38 23.62 -6.12
N GLY A 338 -20.22 22.65 -5.79
CA GLY A 338 -19.96 21.21 -6.10
C GLY A 338 -20.05 20.84 -7.58
N GLY A 339 -20.18 21.81 -8.49
CA GLY A 339 -20.37 21.56 -9.92
C GLY A 339 -19.19 20.84 -10.58
N ASP A 340 -17.96 21.24 -10.25
CA ASP A 340 -16.75 20.65 -10.82
C ASP A 340 -16.53 19.22 -10.29
N TRP A 341 -16.76 19.01 -8.99
CA TRP A 341 -16.76 17.67 -8.38
C TRP A 341 -17.79 16.76 -9.04
N ALA A 342 -19.05 17.18 -9.09
CA ALA A 342 -20.13 16.40 -9.69
C ALA A 342 -19.84 16.07 -11.16
N SER A 343 -19.25 16.99 -11.91
CA SER A 343 -18.85 16.80 -13.30
C SER A 343 -17.71 15.76 -13.42
N ALA A 344 -16.64 15.88 -12.63
CA ALA A 344 -15.50 14.96 -12.63
C ALA A 344 -15.94 13.54 -12.26
N ILE A 345 -16.81 13.41 -11.25
CA ILE A 345 -17.37 12.12 -10.81
C ILE A 345 -18.29 11.53 -11.88
N ALA A 346 -19.11 12.32 -12.54
CA ALA A 346 -19.99 11.86 -13.62
C ALA A 346 -19.20 11.41 -14.86
N ASP A 347 -18.20 12.19 -15.26
CA ASP A 347 -17.35 11.92 -16.42
C ASP A 347 -16.51 10.65 -16.23
N SER A 348 -15.94 10.44 -15.04
CA SER A 348 -15.13 9.27 -14.72
C SER A 348 -15.92 8.01 -14.38
N ARG A 349 -17.25 8.08 -14.26
CA ARG A 349 -18.11 7.00 -13.76
C ARG A 349 -17.87 5.67 -14.47
N GLN A 350 -17.86 5.69 -15.80
CA GLN A 350 -17.70 4.45 -16.58
C GLN A 350 -16.32 3.82 -16.37
N THR A 351 -15.27 4.66 -16.37
CA THR A 351 -13.90 4.20 -16.13
C THR A 351 -13.75 3.64 -14.72
N ARG A 352 -14.21 4.35 -13.70
CA ARG A 352 -14.17 3.88 -12.30
C ARG A 352 -14.94 2.57 -12.13
N ALA A 353 -16.14 2.45 -12.69
CA ALA A 353 -16.91 1.21 -12.66
C ALA A 353 -16.18 0.03 -13.33
N ALA A 354 -15.40 0.28 -14.38
CA ALA A 354 -14.58 -0.74 -15.01
C ALA A 354 -13.45 -1.22 -14.09
N TYR A 355 -12.76 -0.30 -13.38
CA TYR A 355 -11.74 -0.66 -12.42
C TYR A 355 -12.32 -1.36 -11.18
N THR A 356 -13.47 -0.93 -10.69
CA THR A 356 -14.20 -1.62 -9.60
C THR A 356 -14.59 -3.03 -10.00
N ALA A 357 -15.14 -3.22 -11.21
CA ALA A 357 -15.45 -4.54 -11.72
C ALA A 357 -14.22 -5.44 -11.86
N ALA A 358 -13.08 -4.88 -12.30
CA ALA A 358 -11.80 -5.60 -12.33
C ALA A 358 -11.34 -6.01 -10.93
N ALA A 359 -11.43 -5.11 -9.96
CA ALA A 359 -11.07 -5.36 -8.57
C ALA A 359 -11.92 -6.49 -7.96
N GLU A 360 -13.22 -6.47 -8.19
CA GLU A 360 -14.14 -7.53 -7.73
C GLU A 360 -13.82 -8.89 -8.35
N VAL A 361 -13.52 -8.94 -9.67
CA VAL A 361 -13.08 -10.17 -10.33
C VAL A 361 -11.81 -10.71 -9.67
N ILE A 362 -10.83 -9.85 -9.44
CA ILE A 362 -9.56 -10.25 -8.81
C ILE A 362 -9.80 -10.74 -7.39
N ALA A 363 -10.51 -9.97 -6.58
CA ALA A 363 -10.79 -10.32 -5.19
C ALA A 363 -11.54 -11.65 -5.06
N THR A 364 -12.59 -11.87 -5.88
CA THR A 364 -13.34 -13.12 -5.86
C THR A 364 -12.50 -14.32 -6.29
N LEU A 365 -11.60 -14.17 -7.29
CA LEU A 365 -10.74 -15.26 -7.74
C LEU A 365 -9.57 -15.54 -6.78
N GLU A 366 -9.22 -14.59 -5.95
CA GLU A 366 -8.20 -14.71 -4.92
C GLU A 366 -8.81 -15.19 -3.58
N SER A 367 -10.11 -15.00 -3.38
CA SER A 367 -10.84 -15.63 -2.28
C SER A 367 -11.10 -17.12 -2.57
N ARG A 368 -11.20 -17.95 -1.53
CA ARG A 368 -11.50 -19.40 -1.66
C ARG A 368 -12.93 -19.72 -2.10
N GLU A 369 -13.79 -18.72 -2.13
CA GLU A 369 -15.22 -18.87 -2.35
C GLU A 369 -15.61 -18.95 -3.83
N ALA A 370 -14.65 -18.83 -4.76
CA ALA A 370 -14.94 -18.92 -6.19
C ALA A 370 -15.33 -20.34 -6.60
N GLU A 371 -16.59 -20.68 -6.44
CA GLU A 371 -17.16 -21.91 -7.01
C GLU A 371 -17.32 -21.79 -8.54
N ALA A 372 -17.48 -22.93 -9.21
CA ALA A 372 -17.68 -22.95 -10.66
C ALA A 372 -18.91 -22.13 -11.12
N SER A 373 -19.94 -21.99 -10.26
CA SER A 373 -21.12 -21.15 -10.47
C SER A 373 -20.77 -19.65 -10.54
N ASP A 374 -19.76 -19.20 -9.81
CA ASP A 374 -19.38 -17.79 -9.72
C ASP A 374 -18.62 -17.33 -10.95
N LEU A 375 -17.90 -18.24 -11.61
CA LEU A 375 -17.14 -17.93 -12.82
C LEU A 375 -18.02 -17.36 -13.95
N ALA A 376 -19.31 -17.73 -13.99
CA ALA A 376 -20.26 -17.18 -14.98
C ALA A 376 -20.65 -15.73 -14.65
N GLY A 377 -20.88 -15.41 -13.38
CA GLY A 377 -21.16 -14.05 -12.91
C GLY A 377 -19.95 -13.13 -13.09
N LEU A 378 -18.75 -13.62 -12.82
CA LEU A 378 -17.49 -12.90 -13.05
C LEU A 378 -17.21 -12.60 -14.52
N GLU A 379 -17.74 -13.41 -15.46
CA GLU A 379 -17.59 -13.14 -16.89
C GLU A 379 -18.21 -11.80 -17.32
N ALA A 380 -19.39 -11.45 -16.78
CA ALA A 380 -20.03 -10.16 -17.07
C ALA A 380 -19.23 -8.98 -16.52
N LYS A 381 -18.72 -9.09 -15.27
CA LYS A 381 -17.86 -8.09 -14.66
C LYS A 381 -16.53 -7.92 -15.40
N ALA A 382 -15.87 -9.01 -15.76
CA ALA A 382 -14.63 -8.95 -16.54
C ALA A 382 -14.82 -8.32 -17.92
N ARG A 383 -15.96 -8.56 -18.60
CA ARG A 383 -16.30 -7.89 -19.85
C ARG A 383 -16.58 -6.41 -19.66
N GLN A 384 -17.27 -6.04 -18.60
CA GLN A 384 -17.46 -4.64 -18.23
C GLN A 384 -16.10 -3.95 -17.99
N ALA A 385 -15.21 -4.61 -17.26
CA ALA A 385 -13.88 -4.08 -16.96
C ALA A 385 -13.05 -3.75 -18.20
N VAL A 386 -13.16 -4.53 -19.28
CA VAL A 386 -12.39 -4.35 -20.52
C VAL A 386 -13.22 -3.68 -21.62
N SER A 387 -14.11 -2.76 -21.29
CA SER A 387 -14.98 -2.06 -22.24
C SER A 387 -14.66 -0.58 -22.37
N GLY A 388 -14.78 -0.05 -23.59
CA GLY A 388 -14.56 1.37 -23.85
C GLY A 388 -13.13 1.81 -23.58
N ALA A 389 -12.94 2.87 -22.79
CA ALA A 389 -11.62 3.46 -22.52
C ALA A 389 -10.64 2.50 -21.80
N THR A 390 -11.15 1.45 -21.16
CA THR A 390 -10.35 0.48 -20.40
C THR A 390 -10.08 -0.81 -21.17
N GLU A 391 -10.43 -0.86 -22.46
CA GLU A 391 -10.26 -2.07 -23.29
C GLU A 391 -8.81 -2.55 -23.35
N GLY A 392 -7.84 -1.64 -23.45
CA GLY A 392 -6.40 -1.93 -23.47
C GLY A 392 -5.68 -1.78 -22.13
N ASP A 393 -6.41 -1.49 -21.05
CA ASP A 393 -5.79 -1.19 -19.77
C ASP A 393 -5.21 -2.43 -19.08
N SER A 394 -4.00 -2.28 -18.50
CA SER A 394 -3.25 -3.40 -17.92
C SER A 394 -3.95 -4.04 -16.72
N TYR A 395 -4.58 -3.24 -15.86
CA TYR A 395 -5.24 -3.74 -14.66
C TYR A 395 -6.51 -4.53 -14.98
N THR A 396 -7.34 -3.97 -15.87
CA THR A 396 -8.58 -4.62 -16.28
C THR A 396 -8.30 -5.90 -17.09
N ARG A 397 -7.25 -5.89 -17.91
CA ARG A 397 -6.79 -7.08 -18.64
C ARG A 397 -6.18 -8.14 -17.71
N LEU A 398 -5.50 -7.74 -16.67
CA LEU A 398 -5.00 -8.66 -15.63
C LEU A 398 -6.17 -9.39 -14.92
N ALA A 399 -7.24 -8.68 -14.60
CA ALA A 399 -8.45 -9.29 -14.04
C ALA A 399 -9.04 -10.34 -15.01
N PHE A 400 -9.15 -9.99 -16.28
CA PHE A 400 -9.70 -10.92 -17.28
C PHE A 400 -8.76 -12.11 -17.54
N PHE A 401 -7.44 -11.90 -17.51
CA PHE A 401 -6.46 -12.98 -17.55
C PHE A 401 -6.69 -13.98 -16.41
N LYS A 402 -6.81 -13.49 -15.17
CA LYS A 402 -7.04 -14.34 -13.98
C LYS A 402 -8.32 -15.17 -14.14
N LEU A 403 -9.41 -14.57 -14.61
CA LEU A 403 -10.65 -15.27 -14.88
C LEU A 403 -10.48 -16.34 -15.97
N ARG A 404 -9.85 -16.02 -17.09
CA ARG A 404 -9.63 -16.98 -18.18
C ARG A 404 -8.74 -18.15 -17.71
N LYS A 405 -7.75 -17.88 -16.88
CA LYS A 405 -6.92 -18.91 -16.26
C LYS A 405 -7.74 -19.83 -15.34
N ALA A 406 -8.61 -19.26 -14.47
CA ALA A 406 -9.51 -20.02 -13.61
C ALA A 406 -10.52 -20.89 -14.42
N GLN A 407 -10.97 -20.39 -15.56
CA GLN A 407 -11.82 -21.15 -16.51
C GLN A 407 -11.05 -22.19 -17.34
N ASN A 408 -9.75 -22.37 -17.12
CA ASN A 408 -8.85 -23.21 -17.93
C ASN A 408 -8.80 -22.84 -19.43
N ARG A 409 -9.08 -21.56 -19.77
CA ARG A 409 -9.05 -21.02 -21.14
C ARG A 409 -7.69 -20.35 -21.41
N LEU A 410 -6.62 -21.12 -21.42
CA LEU A 410 -5.24 -20.62 -21.39
C LEU A 410 -4.88 -19.72 -22.58
N GLN A 411 -5.37 -20.02 -23.81
CA GLN A 411 -5.11 -19.17 -24.98
C GLN A 411 -5.77 -17.79 -24.84
N LEU A 412 -6.99 -17.72 -24.30
CA LEU A 412 -7.66 -16.46 -24.04
C LEU A 412 -7.04 -15.71 -22.85
N ALA A 413 -6.53 -16.43 -21.86
CA ALA A 413 -5.78 -15.84 -20.77
C ALA A 413 -4.52 -15.15 -21.31
N GLU A 414 -3.73 -15.85 -22.11
CA GLU A 414 -2.52 -15.28 -22.70
C GLU A 414 -2.79 -14.04 -23.54
N ARG A 415 -3.82 -14.05 -24.39
CA ARG A 415 -4.21 -12.89 -25.19
C ARG A 415 -4.48 -11.66 -24.32
N ASN A 416 -5.06 -11.83 -23.14
CA ASN A 416 -5.28 -10.70 -22.21
C ASN A 416 -3.96 -10.18 -21.64
N LEU A 417 -2.97 -11.04 -21.37
CA LEU A 417 -1.64 -10.60 -20.96
C LEU A 417 -0.90 -9.86 -22.08
N ASP A 418 -1.01 -10.33 -23.33
CA ASP A 418 -0.39 -9.67 -24.47
C ASP A 418 -0.93 -8.24 -24.64
N ILE A 419 -2.25 -8.07 -24.58
CA ILE A 419 -2.87 -6.75 -24.61
C ILE A 419 -2.43 -5.89 -23.41
N ALA A 420 -2.35 -6.49 -22.20
CA ALA A 420 -1.93 -5.77 -20.99
C ALA A 420 -0.49 -5.29 -21.08
N LEU A 421 0.42 -6.04 -21.71
CA LEU A 421 1.81 -5.68 -21.91
C LEU A 421 2.00 -4.48 -22.84
N GLU A 422 1.08 -4.30 -23.79
CA GLU A 422 1.06 -3.17 -24.72
C GLU A 422 0.38 -1.91 -24.13
N SER A 423 -0.08 -1.97 -22.88
CA SER A 423 -0.80 -0.87 -22.22
C SER A 423 0.09 0.35 -22.03
N ASP A 424 -0.48 1.53 -22.26
CA ASP A 424 0.13 2.82 -21.95
C ASP A 424 -0.70 3.54 -20.86
N PRO A 425 -0.10 4.01 -19.80
CA PRO A 425 1.30 3.88 -19.37
C PRO A 425 1.70 2.43 -19.15
N ALA A 426 3.02 2.16 -19.10
CA ALA A 426 3.54 0.79 -18.97
C ALA A 426 2.78 -0.05 -17.91
N PRO A 427 2.57 -1.35 -18.12
CA PRO A 427 1.80 -2.22 -17.21
C PRO A 427 2.42 -2.28 -15.81
N SER A 428 1.69 -2.81 -14.83
CA SER A 428 2.29 -3.16 -13.55
C SER A 428 3.23 -4.38 -13.71
N PHE A 429 4.20 -4.52 -12.82
CA PHE A 429 5.11 -5.67 -12.84
C PHE A 429 4.37 -7.00 -12.71
N GLN A 430 3.20 -7.02 -12.08
CA GLN A 430 2.37 -8.23 -11.99
C GLN A 430 1.98 -8.80 -13.36
N VAL A 431 1.76 -7.95 -14.37
CA VAL A 431 1.46 -8.39 -15.75
C VAL A 431 2.70 -9.03 -16.37
N VAL A 432 3.86 -8.40 -16.23
CA VAL A 432 5.15 -8.94 -16.71
C VAL A 432 5.44 -10.30 -16.06
N ARG A 433 5.28 -10.39 -14.74
CA ARG A 433 5.45 -11.62 -13.97
C ARG A 433 4.51 -12.72 -14.43
N ALA A 434 3.22 -12.40 -14.62
CA ALA A 434 2.22 -13.38 -15.06
C ALA A 434 2.53 -13.93 -16.44
N LYS A 435 3.03 -13.09 -17.36
CA LYS A 435 3.45 -13.54 -18.71
C LYS A 435 4.71 -14.40 -18.63
N ALA A 436 5.70 -14.00 -17.83
CA ALA A 436 6.92 -14.79 -17.63
C ALA A 436 6.62 -16.17 -17.01
N ASP A 437 5.72 -16.27 -16.03
CA ASP A 437 5.26 -17.54 -15.45
C ASP A 437 4.59 -18.43 -16.52
N LEU A 438 3.75 -17.84 -17.37
CA LEU A 438 3.08 -18.58 -18.45
C LEU A 438 4.11 -19.16 -19.45
N LEU A 439 5.07 -18.36 -19.88
CA LEU A 439 6.15 -18.78 -20.78
C LEU A 439 6.99 -19.90 -20.15
N ALA A 440 7.37 -19.73 -18.88
CA ALA A 440 8.15 -20.73 -18.14
C ALA A 440 7.42 -22.09 -18.04
N ARG A 441 6.12 -22.09 -17.75
CA ARG A 441 5.27 -23.30 -17.69
C ARG A 441 5.14 -24.02 -19.05
N ARG A 442 5.26 -23.30 -20.15
CA ARG A 442 5.31 -23.87 -21.51
C ARG A 442 6.68 -24.40 -21.90
N GLY A 443 7.69 -24.25 -21.03
CA GLY A 443 9.05 -24.60 -21.35
C GLY A 443 9.85 -23.52 -22.08
N GLU A 444 9.25 -22.37 -22.37
CA GLU A 444 9.87 -21.22 -23.06
C GLU A 444 10.69 -20.37 -22.07
N ARG A 445 11.60 -21.04 -21.33
CA ARG A 445 12.32 -20.46 -20.18
C ARG A 445 13.22 -19.30 -20.55
N LYS A 446 13.83 -19.36 -21.76
CA LYS A 446 14.64 -18.23 -22.26
C LYS A 446 13.77 -17.01 -22.52
N ALA A 447 12.64 -17.15 -23.18
CA ALA A 447 11.72 -16.03 -23.43
C ALA A 447 11.19 -15.43 -22.12
N ALA A 448 10.91 -16.27 -21.10
CA ALA A 448 10.50 -15.82 -19.78
C ALA A 448 11.61 -15.00 -19.09
N PHE A 449 12.87 -15.47 -19.17
CA PHE A 449 14.02 -14.77 -18.61
C PHE A 449 14.25 -13.42 -19.32
N ASP A 450 14.28 -13.42 -20.65
CA ASP A 450 14.49 -12.21 -21.46
C ASP A 450 13.40 -11.16 -21.19
N LEU A 451 12.12 -11.58 -21.04
CA LEU A 451 11.02 -10.68 -20.70
C LEU A 451 11.21 -10.01 -19.33
N LEU A 452 11.61 -10.79 -18.32
CA LEU A 452 11.90 -10.25 -16.98
C LEU A 452 13.07 -9.29 -17.01
N GLU A 453 14.16 -9.64 -17.69
CA GLU A 453 15.36 -8.82 -17.79
C GLU A 453 15.09 -7.49 -18.49
N GLN A 454 14.36 -7.49 -19.61
CA GLN A 454 13.98 -6.28 -20.34
C GLN A 454 13.13 -5.31 -19.52
N ASN A 455 12.38 -5.82 -18.58
CA ASN A 455 11.46 -5.01 -17.78
C ASN A 455 11.99 -4.72 -16.36
N ALA A 456 13.01 -5.41 -15.88
CA ALA A 456 13.47 -5.29 -14.51
C ALA A 456 13.86 -3.87 -14.12
N GLU A 457 14.59 -3.15 -14.99
CA GLU A 457 14.99 -1.77 -14.77
C GLU A 457 13.81 -0.80 -14.72
N THR A 458 12.79 -1.01 -15.56
CA THR A 458 11.57 -0.19 -15.57
C THR A 458 10.85 -0.20 -14.22
N TYR A 459 11.00 -1.27 -13.45
CA TYR A 459 10.38 -1.44 -12.13
C TYR A 459 11.39 -1.43 -10.98
N GLU A 460 12.54 -0.81 -11.19
CA GLU A 460 13.60 -0.72 -10.18
C GLU A 460 14.03 -2.08 -9.62
N TRP A 461 14.12 -3.09 -10.49
CA TRP A 461 14.57 -4.42 -10.14
C TRP A 461 13.82 -5.00 -8.93
N PRO A 462 12.51 -5.26 -9.03
CA PRO A 462 11.73 -5.77 -7.91
C PRO A 462 12.24 -7.15 -7.48
N PHE A 463 12.10 -7.45 -6.20
CA PHE A 463 12.57 -8.70 -5.59
C PHE A 463 12.08 -9.94 -6.35
N GLN A 464 10.80 -9.98 -6.75
CA GLN A 464 10.26 -11.09 -7.51
C GLN A 464 10.91 -11.27 -8.89
N ALA A 465 11.40 -10.19 -9.52
CA ALA A 465 12.15 -10.31 -10.77
C ALA A 465 13.45 -11.09 -10.54
N TYR A 466 14.23 -10.72 -9.52
CA TYR A 466 15.45 -11.46 -9.17
C TYR A 466 15.17 -12.94 -8.92
N ILE A 467 14.19 -13.25 -8.08
CA ILE A 467 13.87 -14.63 -7.71
C ILE A 467 13.46 -15.47 -8.93
N MET A 468 12.60 -14.93 -9.79
CA MET A 468 12.20 -15.63 -11.00
C MET A 468 13.36 -15.80 -11.98
N MET A 469 14.19 -14.79 -12.17
CA MET A 469 15.36 -14.84 -13.04
C MET A 469 16.40 -15.83 -12.52
N ILE A 470 16.68 -15.85 -11.22
CA ILE A 470 17.59 -16.83 -10.58
C ILE A 470 17.11 -18.27 -10.84
N ARG A 471 15.81 -18.54 -10.67
CA ARG A 471 15.20 -19.85 -10.96
C ARG A 471 15.28 -20.25 -12.42
N LEU A 472 15.14 -19.32 -13.32
CA LEU A 472 15.10 -19.56 -14.76
C LEU A 472 16.49 -19.63 -15.38
N ALA A 473 17.52 -19.03 -14.76
CA ALA A 473 18.82 -18.78 -15.36
C ALA A 473 19.46 -20.03 -15.99
N ASP A 474 19.57 -21.13 -15.25
CA ASP A 474 20.20 -22.36 -15.75
C ASP A 474 19.39 -22.95 -16.93
N ALA A 475 18.09 -23.04 -16.78
CA ALA A 475 17.20 -23.62 -17.80
C ALA A 475 16.95 -22.68 -19.01
N ALA A 476 17.26 -21.38 -18.85
CA ALA A 476 17.25 -20.39 -19.94
C ALA A 476 18.59 -20.30 -20.69
N GLY A 477 19.59 -21.09 -20.30
CA GLY A 477 20.94 -21.01 -20.87
C GLY A 477 21.73 -19.80 -20.39
N GLN A 478 21.32 -19.19 -19.26
CA GLN A 478 21.89 -17.99 -18.65
C GLN A 478 22.60 -18.30 -17.31
N GLY A 479 23.08 -19.54 -17.14
CA GLY A 479 23.70 -20.01 -15.88
C GLY A 479 24.86 -19.13 -15.41
N GLY A 480 25.61 -18.50 -16.32
CA GLY A 480 26.67 -17.55 -15.99
C GLY A 480 26.16 -16.30 -15.25
N ARG A 481 24.93 -15.85 -15.52
CA ARG A 481 24.32 -14.69 -14.90
C ARG A 481 23.70 -14.97 -13.52
N ARG A 482 23.47 -16.25 -13.20
CA ARG A 482 22.82 -16.64 -11.95
C ARG A 482 23.55 -16.12 -10.71
N GLY A 483 24.90 -16.25 -10.71
CA GLY A 483 25.73 -15.78 -9.60
C GLY A 483 25.65 -14.27 -9.40
N GLU A 484 25.67 -13.50 -10.48
CA GLU A 484 25.50 -12.03 -10.47
C GLU A 484 24.14 -11.65 -9.90
N LEU A 485 23.06 -12.25 -10.39
CA LEU A 485 21.70 -11.99 -9.92
C LEU A 485 21.53 -12.30 -8.41
N VAL A 486 22.17 -13.37 -7.91
CA VAL A 486 22.14 -13.68 -6.47
C VAL A 486 22.86 -12.61 -5.66
N VAL A 487 24.01 -12.13 -6.12
CA VAL A 487 24.78 -11.09 -5.43
C VAL A 487 24.02 -9.75 -5.44
N ASP A 488 23.52 -9.36 -6.60
CA ASP A 488 22.76 -8.10 -6.76
C ASP A 488 21.47 -8.13 -5.93
N CYS A 489 20.73 -9.24 -5.96
CA CYS A 489 19.57 -9.46 -5.11
C CYS A 489 19.90 -9.32 -3.62
N ALA A 490 20.96 -9.99 -3.16
CA ALA A 490 21.36 -9.94 -1.75
C ALA A 490 21.86 -8.57 -1.32
N PHE A 491 22.47 -7.79 -2.22
CA PHE A 491 22.91 -6.43 -1.96
C PHE A 491 21.73 -5.45 -1.92
N LYS A 492 20.81 -5.55 -2.89
CA LYS A 492 19.64 -4.68 -2.97
C LYS A 492 18.60 -4.97 -1.88
N TYR A 493 18.51 -6.23 -1.45
CA TYR A 493 17.55 -6.73 -0.45
C TYR A 493 18.27 -7.45 0.70
N PRO A 494 19.01 -6.71 1.55
CA PRO A 494 19.84 -7.31 2.60
C PRO A 494 19.05 -8.12 3.62
N GLN A 495 17.79 -7.75 3.90
CA GLN A 495 16.89 -8.52 4.78
C GLN A 495 16.43 -9.83 4.15
N SER A 496 16.53 -9.99 2.83
CA SER A 496 16.09 -11.17 2.07
C SER A 496 17.25 -11.97 1.45
N GLN A 497 18.47 -11.80 1.99
CA GLN A 497 19.67 -12.46 1.46
C GLN A 497 19.56 -13.99 1.44
N TYR A 498 18.87 -14.56 2.44
CA TYR A 498 18.68 -16.00 2.50
C TYR A 498 17.91 -16.50 1.28
N ALA A 499 16.78 -15.87 0.96
CA ALA A 499 15.98 -16.21 -0.21
C ALA A 499 16.75 -16.04 -1.51
N CYS A 500 17.51 -14.94 -1.68
CA CYS A 500 18.36 -14.74 -2.86
C CYS A 500 19.36 -15.89 -3.06
N ARG A 501 20.00 -16.38 -1.98
CA ARG A 501 21.03 -17.40 -2.02
C ARG A 501 20.51 -18.83 -2.13
N THR A 502 19.31 -19.11 -1.61
CA THR A 502 18.73 -20.46 -1.54
C THR A 502 17.76 -20.75 -2.68
N THR A 503 17.36 -19.76 -3.46
CA THR A 503 16.52 -19.93 -4.65
C THR A 503 17.21 -20.85 -5.66
N ARG A 504 16.53 -21.96 -6.00
CA ARG A 504 16.99 -22.99 -6.94
C ARG A 504 16.15 -22.99 -8.21
#